data_138e8ec59d66a15cf875c378be25db49
#
_entry.id   138e8ec59d66a15cf875c378be25db49
#
_cell.length_a   1.000
_cell.length_b   1.000
_cell.length_c   1.000
_cell.angle_alpha   90.00
_cell.angle_beta   90.00
_cell.angle_gamma   90.00
#
_symmetry.space_group_name_H-M   'P 1'
#
loop_
_entity.id
_entity.type
_entity.pdbx_description
1 polymer ?
#
loop_
_entity_poly.entity_id
_entity_poly.type
_entity_poly.pdbx_seq_one_letter_code
_entity_poly.pdbx_strand_id
1 'polypeptide(L)'
;ADLVWTGAPSDYRKLKENRYLSPYISPQAININEAFMDEHHYYIGGRLMSAVIAYNTDLVSKEDAPRTWDDLLDPRWNGQIVMTDPGSSGSIKYFVGALMNSPAYGTAYFERLRENGCMLESNSTATHLQVAHGTYAVGICMDYIVSNMEEAGEPISFRLPERDTVPIYSPMGLVAGCPNERNGRLLYDYILSKEGQTILTEHHLHSIRDDLGNTPDSIQTVLDSRLPVNEQEISDTMEDVMDRFDRIFFQD
;
A
#
# COMPACT_ATOMS: atom_id res chain seq x y z
N ALA A 1 3.11 10.29 -21.32
CA ALA A 1 3.97 9.85 -20.22
C ALA A 1 5.01 8.88 -20.76
N ASP A 2 6.20 8.86 -20.17
CA ASP A 2 7.29 7.95 -20.58
C ASP A 2 7.47 6.83 -19.57
N LEU A 3 7.14 7.12 -18.30
CA LEU A 3 7.14 6.20 -17.19
C LEU A 3 5.79 6.27 -16.47
N VAL A 4 5.28 5.15 -16.01
CA VAL A 4 4.16 5.05 -15.07
C VAL A 4 4.68 4.46 -13.76
N TRP A 5 4.28 5.06 -12.63
CA TRP A 5 4.62 4.62 -11.28
C TRP A 5 3.42 4.84 -10.36
N THR A 6 2.78 3.76 -9.92
CA THR A 6 1.54 3.80 -9.12
C THR A 6 1.59 2.82 -7.96
N GLY A 7 0.59 2.89 -7.06
CA GLY A 7 0.56 2.11 -5.83
C GLY A 7 0.02 0.68 -5.94
N ALA A 8 -0.53 0.26 -7.08
CA ALA A 8 -1.22 -1.03 -7.17
C ALA A 8 -0.50 -2.03 -8.09
N PRO A 9 0.15 -3.08 -7.54
CA PRO A 9 0.77 -4.14 -8.36
C PRO A 9 -0.19 -4.79 -9.34
N SER A 10 -1.42 -5.04 -8.93
CA SER A 10 -2.47 -5.65 -9.75
C SER A 10 -2.78 -4.90 -11.05
N ASP A 11 -2.64 -3.58 -11.07
CA ASP A 11 -2.91 -2.77 -12.27
C ASP A 11 -1.87 -3.02 -13.38
N TYR A 12 -0.61 -3.34 -13.02
CA TYR A 12 0.47 -3.53 -14.00
C TYR A 12 0.32 -4.80 -14.82
N ARG A 13 -0.32 -5.83 -14.29
CA ARG A 13 -0.66 -7.03 -15.08
C ARG A 13 -1.59 -6.66 -16.24
N LYS A 14 -2.65 -5.89 -15.96
CA LYS A 14 -3.57 -5.39 -17.01
C LYS A 14 -2.87 -4.47 -18.01
N LEU A 15 -1.97 -3.60 -17.55
CA LEU A 15 -1.17 -2.75 -18.44
C LEU A 15 -0.26 -3.57 -19.35
N LYS A 16 0.38 -4.63 -18.85
CA LYS A 16 1.19 -5.58 -19.62
C LYS A 16 0.33 -6.33 -20.65
N GLU A 17 -0.76 -6.94 -20.22
CA GLU A 17 -1.67 -7.70 -21.09
C GLU A 17 -2.24 -6.86 -22.23
N ASN A 18 -2.57 -5.60 -21.98
CA ASN A 18 -3.04 -4.63 -22.97
C ASN A 18 -1.92 -3.98 -23.79
N ARG A 19 -0.65 -4.40 -23.59
CA ARG A 19 0.53 -3.89 -24.32
C ARG A 19 0.77 -2.39 -24.15
N TYR A 20 0.40 -1.84 -22.98
CA TYR A 20 0.68 -0.45 -22.64
C TYR A 20 2.09 -0.24 -22.08
N LEU A 21 2.80 -1.31 -21.73
CA LEU A 21 4.16 -1.28 -21.23
C LEU A 21 5.15 -1.87 -22.23
N SER A 22 6.39 -1.36 -22.19
CA SER A 22 7.55 -1.91 -22.90
C SER A 22 8.45 -2.66 -21.92
N PRO A 23 8.97 -3.84 -22.27
CA PRO A 23 9.93 -4.54 -21.41
C PRO A 23 11.25 -3.77 -21.35
N TYR A 24 11.83 -3.69 -20.16
CA TYR A 24 13.13 -3.08 -19.95
C TYR A 24 13.88 -3.73 -18.80
N ILE A 25 15.12 -4.14 -19.03
CA ILE A 25 16.01 -4.67 -18.01
C ILE A 25 16.94 -3.56 -17.58
N SER A 26 16.69 -2.98 -16.40
CA SER A 26 17.57 -1.98 -15.80
C SER A 26 18.90 -2.63 -15.37
N PRO A 27 20.06 -1.97 -15.57
CA PRO A 27 21.32 -2.41 -14.97
C PRO A 27 21.27 -2.45 -13.43
N GLN A 28 20.34 -1.72 -12.81
CA GLN A 28 20.17 -1.68 -11.36
C GLN A 28 19.42 -2.92 -10.81
N ALA A 29 18.70 -3.65 -11.66
CA ALA A 29 17.88 -4.80 -11.27
C ALA A 29 18.67 -5.94 -10.60
N ILE A 30 19.98 -6.02 -10.84
CA ILE A 30 20.87 -7.04 -10.24
C ILE A 30 20.87 -7.04 -8.70
N ASN A 31 20.53 -5.91 -8.07
CA ASN A 31 20.47 -5.77 -6.61
C ASN A 31 19.04 -5.68 -6.09
N ILE A 32 18.05 -6.07 -6.87
CA ILE A 32 16.64 -6.02 -6.48
C ILE A 32 16.10 -7.45 -6.40
N ASN A 33 15.36 -7.73 -5.33
CA ASN A 33 14.77 -9.05 -5.12
C ASN A 33 13.80 -9.39 -6.25
N GLU A 34 13.93 -10.59 -6.81
CA GLU A 34 13.09 -11.09 -7.91
C GLU A 34 11.59 -11.08 -7.59
N ALA A 35 11.23 -11.18 -6.31
CA ALA A 35 9.83 -11.09 -5.87
C ALA A 35 9.14 -9.75 -6.21
N PHE A 36 9.92 -8.71 -6.50
CA PHE A 36 9.41 -7.40 -6.91
C PHE A 36 9.49 -7.15 -8.41
N MET A 37 9.79 -8.18 -9.22
CA MET A 37 9.97 -8.06 -10.67
C MET A 37 8.93 -8.88 -11.43
N ASP A 38 8.47 -8.33 -12.55
CA ASP A 38 7.76 -9.13 -13.55
C ASP A 38 8.73 -10.08 -14.26
N GLU A 39 8.36 -11.33 -14.41
CA GLU A 39 9.19 -12.39 -15.06
C GLU A 39 9.65 -12.05 -16.50
N HIS A 40 8.90 -11.14 -17.18
CA HIS A 40 9.20 -10.68 -18.54
C HIS A 40 9.69 -9.22 -18.58
N HIS A 41 10.00 -8.63 -17.42
CA HIS A 41 10.57 -7.29 -17.27
C HIS A 41 9.73 -6.13 -17.79
N TYR A 42 8.40 -6.25 -17.78
CA TYR A 42 7.51 -5.14 -18.14
C TYR A 42 7.36 -4.11 -17.01
N TYR A 43 7.52 -4.55 -15.77
CA TYR A 43 7.49 -3.67 -14.59
C TYR A 43 8.38 -4.24 -13.47
N ILE A 44 8.75 -3.36 -12.56
CA ILE A 44 9.50 -3.67 -11.35
C ILE A 44 9.01 -2.81 -10.21
N GLY A 45 9.07 -3.28 -8.98
CA GLY A 45 8.84 -2.46 -7.80
C GLY A 45 9.75 -1.24 -7.79
N GLY A 46 9.21 -0.07 -7.49
CA GLY A 46 9.98 1.16 -7.34
C GLY A 46 10.29 1.50 -5.88
N ARG A 47 9.48 0.99 -4.97
CA ARG A 47 9.56 1.17 -3.51
C ARG A 47 8.66 0.17 -2.82
N LEU A 48 8.90 -0.06 -1.53
CA LEU A 48 8.00 -0.85 -0.69
C LEU A 48 7.38 0.04 0.40
N MET A 49 6.13 -0.19 0.72
CA MET A 49 5.36 0.41 1.81
C MET A 49 4.37 -0.62 2.36
N SER A 50 3.74 -0.34 3.49
CA SER A 50 2.74 -1.24 4.08
C SER A 50 1.47 -0.49 4.49
N ALA A 51 0.33 -1.16 4.36
CA ALA A 51 -0.86 -0.76 5.08
C ALA A 51 -0.66 -1.00 6.58
N VAL A 52 -1.05 -0.03 7.40
CA VAL A 52 -0.87 -0.05 8.85
C VAL A 52 -2.14 0.42 9.57
N ILE A 53 -2.23 0.12 10.86
CA ILE A 53 -3.25 0.66 11.74
C ILE A 53 -2.67 1.91 12.42
N ALA A 54 -3.05 3.09 11.91
CA ALA A 54 -2.70 4.36 12.53
C ALA A 54 -3.63 4.68 13.69
N TYR A 55 -3.14 5.43 14.67
CA TYR A 55 -3.93 5.91 15.79
C TYR A 55 -3.48 7.31 16.24
N ASN A 56 -4.42 8.09 16.74
CA ASN A 56 -4.13 9.38 17.34
C ASN A 56 -3.53 9.18 18.74
N THR A 57 -2.35 9.73 19.00
CA THR A 57 -1.60 9.51 20.25
C THR A 57 -2.14 10.28 21.44
N ASP A 58 -2.97 11.30 21.23
CA ASP A 58 -3.66 12.03 22.30
C ASP A 58 -4.93 11.31 22.77
N LEU A 59 -5.51 10.45 21.90
CA LEU A 59 -6.77 9.73 22.18
C LEU A 59 -6.55 8.26 22.55
N VAL A 60 -5.50 7.63 22.03
CA VAL A 60 -5.27 6.20 22.14
C VAL A 60 -3.82 5.96 22.58
N SER A 61 -3.67 5.26 23.72
CA SER A 61 -2.34 4.84 24.16
C SER A 61 -1.77 3.76 23.24
N LYS A 62 -0.44 3.63 23.21
CA LYS A 62 0.21 2.57 22.44
C LYS A 62 -0.27 1.17 22.84
N GLU A 63 -0.56 0.96 24.11
CA GLU A 63 -1.01 -0.32 24.67
C GLU A 63 -2.43 -0.67 24.21
N ASP A 64 -3.28 0.33 24.06
CA ASP A 64 -4.69 0.19 23.69
C ASP A 64 -4.94 0.19 22.17
N ALA A 65 -3.94 0.63 21.38
CA ALA A 65 -4.04 0.67 19.92
C ALA A 65 -4.32 -0.74 19.33
N PRO A 66 -5.19 -0.85 18.30
CA PRO A 66 -5.48 -2.12 17.64
C PRO A 66 -4.20 -2.79 17.12
N ARG A 67 -4.10 -4.12 17.22
CA ARG A 67 -2.92 -4.90 16.86
C ARG A 67 -3.12 -5.77 15.63
N THR A 68 -4.35 -6.03 15.28
CA THR A 68 -4.75 -6.84 14.12
C THR A 68 -5.87 -6.15 13.36
N TRP A 69 -6.09 -6.56 12.13
CA TRP A 69 -7.25 -6.05 11.37
C TRP A 69 -8.58 -6.38 12.05
N ASP A 70 -8.67 -7.54 12.72
CA ASP A 70 -9.87 -7.93 13.46
C ASP A 70 -10.16 -7.03 14.66
N ASP A 71 -9.12 -6.44 15.29
CA ASP A 71 -9.32 -5.54 16.43
C ASP A 71 -10.07 -4.26 16.03
N LEU A 72 -10.04 -3.87 14.75
CA LEU A 72 -10.85 -2.76 14.22
C LEU A 72 -12.36 -3.07 14.25
N LEU A 73 -12.75 -4.32 14.41
CA LEU A 73 -14.14 -4.74 14.53
C LEU A 73 -14.66 -4.70 15.97
N ASP A 74 -13.81 -4.36 16.95
CA ASP A 74 -14.22 -4.19 18.35
C ASP A 74 -15.20 -2.99 18.45
N PRO A 75 -16.38 -3.16 19.10
CA PRO A 75 -17.35 -2.08 19.28
C PRO A 75 -16.81 -0.81 19.94
N ARG A 76 -15.71 -0.87 20.67
CA ARG A 76 -15.05 0.34 21.24
C ARG A 76 -14.62 1.34 20.18
N TRP A 77 -14.38 0.88 18.94
CA TRP A 77 -14.03 1.73 17.80
C TRP A 77 -15.23 2.16 16.95
N ASN A 78 -16.45 1.90 17.40
CA ASN A 78 -17.65 2.25 16.64
C ASN A 78 -17.70 3.74 16.30
N GLY A 79 -17.72 4.06 15.00
CA GLY A 79 -17.68 5.43 14.48
C GLY A 79 -16.35 6.15 14.67
N GLN A 80 -15.27 5.46 15.07
CA GLN A 80 -13.95 6.02 15.32
C GLN A 80 -12.89 5.55 14.31
N ILE A 81 -13.30 4.91 13.22
CA ILE A 81 -12.44 4.33 12.21
C ILE A 81 -12.57 5.09 10.90
N VAL A 82 -11.44 5.38 10.26
CA VAL A 82 -11.40 5.97 8.92
C VAL A 82 -10.46 5.19 8.01
N MET A 83 -10.80 5.11 6.73
CA MET A 83 -9.90 4.63 5.67
C MET A 83 -10.07 5.47 4.41
N THR A 84 -9.12 5.38 3.50
CA THR A 84 -9.25 6.03 2.19
C THR A 84 -10.19 5.22 1.30
N ASP A 85 -11.02 5.92 0.52
CA ASP A 85 -11.79 5.30 -0.56
C ASP A 85 -10.84 4.58 -1.55
N PRO A 86 -10.98 3.26 -1.73
CA PRO A 86 -10.14 2.49 -2.65
C PRO A 86 -10.29 2.93 -4.12
N GLY A 87 -11.38 3.58 -4.49
CA GLY A 87 -11.56 4.18 -5.81
C GLY A 87 -10.59 5.33 -6.08
N SER A 88 -10.06 5.97 -5.04
CA SER A 88 -9.13 7.11 -5.14
C SER A 88 -7.68 6.78 -4.81
N SER A 89 -7.39 5.59 -4.29
CA SER A 89 -6.05 5.18 -3.85
C SER A 89 -5.68 3.78 -4.33
N GLY A 90 -4.69 3.68 -5.22
CA GLY A 90 -4.20 2.39 -5.72
C GLY A 90 -3.67 1.47 -4.60
N SER A 91 -3.02 2.03 -3.58
CA SER A 91 -2.49 1.26 -2.45
C SER A 91 -3.61 0.68 -1.58
N ILE A 92 -4.63 1.48 -1.26
CA ILE A 92 -5.81 1.02 -0.51
C ILE A 92 -6.66 0.07 -1.36
N LYS A 93 -6.79 0.31 -2.66
CA LYS A 93 -7.42 -0.63 -3.59
C LYS A 93 -6.75 -2.01 -3.55
N TYR A 94 -5.40 -2.04 -3.56
CA TYR A 94 -4.66 -3.30 -3.41
C TYR A 94 -4.88 -3.95 -2.04
N PHE A 95 -4.86 -3.17 -0.95
CA PHE A 95 -5.18 -3.65 0.40
C PHE A 95 -6.57 -4.29 0.47
N VAL A 96 -7.59 -3.62 -0.06
CA VAL A 96 -8.96 -4.15 -0.12
C VAL A 96 -9.01 -5.44 -0.94
N GLY A 97 -8.33 -5.45 -2.10
CA GLY A 97 -8.21 -6.64 -2.94
C GLY A 97 -7.57 -7.83 -2.23
N ALA A 98 -6.50 -7.57 -1.49
CA ALA A 98 -5.78 -8.60 -0.72
C ALA A 98 -6.68 -9.20 0.38
N LEU A 99 -7.36 -8.37 1.17
CA LEU A 99 -8.23 -8.86 2.24
C LEU A 99 -9.49 -9.54 1.69
N MET A 100 -10.14 -8.99 0.67
CA MET A 100 -11.35 -9.59 0.10
C MET A 100 -11.12 -10.95 -0.56
N ASN A 101 -9.92 -11.20 -1.10
CA ASN A 101 -9.55 -12.50 -1.66
C ASN A 101 -8.99 -13.47 -0.59
N SER A 102 -8.79 -13.00 0.64
CA SER A 102 -8.33 -13.86 1.72
C SER A 102 -9.49 -14.64 2.36
N PRO A 103 -9.35 -15.96 2.54
CA PRO A 103 -10.33 -16.74 3.29
C PRO A 103 -10.53 -16.31 4.75
N ALA A 104 -9.53 -15.62 5.32
CA ALA A 104 -9.58 -15.15 6.70
C ALA A 104 -10.49 -13.91 6.86
N TYR A 105 -10.66 -13.11 5.83
CA TYR A 105 -11.37 -11.84 5.89
C TYR A 105 -12.58 -11.80 4.96
N GLY A 106 -12.35 -11.81 3.65
CA GLY A 106 -13.42 -11.80 2.64
C GLY A 106 -14.30 -10.55 2.68
N THR A 107 -15.44 -10.63 2.02
CA THR A 107 -16.44 -9.55 1.99
C THR A 107 -17.01 -9.26 3.38
N ALA A 108 -17.22 -10.31 4.20
CA ALA A 108 -17.79 -10.21 5.54
C ALA A 108 -16.99 -9.32 6.50
N TYR A 109 -15.67 -9.23 6.32
CA TYR A 109 -14.83 -8.31 7.10
C TYR A 109 -15.21 -6.86 6.84
N PHE A 110 -15.37 -6.47 5.58
CA PHE A 110 -15.72 -5.08 5.20
C PHE A 110 -17.17 -4.74 5.56
N GLU A 111 -18.10 -5.71 5.49
CA GLU A 111 -19.46 -5.53 5.99
C GLU A 111 -19.45 -5.18 7.48
N ARG A 112 -18.75 -5.97 8.31
CA ARG A 112 -18.59 -5.71 9.74
C ARG A 112 -17.83 -4.41 10.03
N LEU A 113 -16.84 -4.05 9.22
CA LEU A 113 -16.11 -2.81 9.35
C LEU A 113 -17.03 -1.59 9.08
N ARG A 114 -17.90 -1.71 8.07
CA ARG A 114 -18.94 -0.71 7.78
C ARG A 114 -19.98 -0.63 8.91
N GLU A 115 -20.45 -1.77 9.40
CA GLU A 115 -21.37 -1.84 10.57
C GLU A 115 -20.75 -1.21 11.81
N ASN A 116 -19.44 -1.35 12.01
CA ASN A 116 -18.67 -0.69 13.08
C ASN A 116 -18.42 0.81 12.80
N GLY A 117 -19.08 1.38 11.80
CA GLY A 117 -19.06 2.81 11.52
C GLY A 117 -17.76 3.32 10.88
N CYS A 118 -17.02 2.46 10.16
CA CYS A 118 -15.85 2.92 9.40
C CYS A 118 -16.29 3.91 8.32
N MET A 119 -15.61 5.07 8.29
CA MET A 119 -15.86 6.15 7.33
C MET A 119 -14.79 6.14 6.23
N LEU A 120 -15.18 6.63 5.05
CA LEU A 120 -14.29 6.78 3.91
C LEU A 120 -13.92 8.24 3.69
N GLU A 121 -12.62 8.47 3.43
CA GLU A 121 -12.11 9.78 2.99
C GLU A 121 -11.72 9.73 1.50
N SER A 122 -11.88 10.86 0.84
CA SER A 122 -11.69 11.00 -0.61
C SER A 122 -10.25 10.79 -1.10
N ASN A 123 -9.25 10.84 -0.21
CA ASN A 123 -7.84 10.63 -0.54
C ASN A 123 -7.01 10.31 0.70
N SER A 124 -5.83 9.73 0.48
CA SER A 124 -4.95 9.30 1.58
C SER A 124 -4.51 10.44 2.50
N THR A 125 -4.21 11.62 1.95
CA THR A 125 -3.82 12.78 2.78
C THR A 125 -4.92 13.16 3.76
N ALA A 126 -6.17 13.22 3.30
CA ALA A 126 -7.30 13.50 4.17
C ALA A 126 -7.44 12.44 5.27
N THR A 127 -7.36 11.15 4.93
CA THR A 127 -7.42 10.05 5.90
C THR A 127 -6.41 10.22 7.04
N HIS A 128 -5.15 10.47 6.71
CA HIS A 128 -4.08 10.60 7.71
C HIS A 128 -4.29 11.85 8.58
N LEU A 129 -4.69 12.97 7.98
CA LEU A 129 -4.99 14.22 8.72
C LEU A 129 -6.19 14.04 9.66
N GLN A 130 -7.22 13.31 9.28
CA GLN A 130 -8.38 13.04 10.14
C GLN A 130 -7.98 12.24 11.40
N VAL A 131 -7.05 11.30 11.27
CA VAL A 131 -6.51 10.59 12.45
C VAL A 131 -5.61 11.53 13.27
N ALA A 132 -4.70 12.26 12.66
CA ALA A 132 -3.80 13.18 13.36
C ALA A 132 -4.57 14.27 14.13
N HIS A 133 -5.64 14.80 13.55
CA HIS A 133 -6.49 15.82 14.20
C HIS A 133 -7.47 15.24 15.25
N GLY A 134 -7.50 13.92 15.42
CA GLY A 134 -8.40 13.28 16.40
C GLY A 134 -9.87 13.27 16.00
N THR A 135 -10.20 13.51 14.71
CA THR A 135 -11.58 13.32 14.21
C THR A 135 -11.97 11.85 14.29
N TYR A 136 -11.03 10.96 13.99
CA TYR A 136 -11.12 9.52 14.20
C TYR A 136 -9.94 9.05 15.05
N ALA A 137 -10.22 8.15 15.98
CA ALA A 137 -9.21 7.63 16.89
C ALA A 137 -8.22 6.70 16.21
N VAL A 138 -8.67 5.97 15.18
CA VAL A 138 -7.87 5.00 14.43
C VAL A 138 -8.15 5.06 12.93
N GLY A 139 -7.19 4.60 12.11
CA GLY A 139 -7.36 4.58 10.66
C GLY A 139 -6.54 3.50 9.97
N ILE A 140 -6.99 3.08 8.78
CA ILE A 140 -6.20 2.25 7.85
C ILE A 140 -5.40 3.20 6.97
N CYS A 141 -4.09 3.26 7.20
CA CYS A 141 -3.17 4.26 6.66
C CYS A 141 -1.96 3.60 5.99
N MET A 142 -1.05 4.42 5.43
CA MET A 142 0.24 3.99 4.91
C MET A 142 1.36 4.35 5.89
N ASP A 143 2.22 3.40 6.19
CA ASP A 143 3.33 3.50 7.14
C ASP A 143 4.20 4.76 6.94
N TYR A 144 4.70 4.96 5.72
CA TYR A 144 5.61 6.07 5.42
C TYR A 144 4.96 7.46 5.60
N ILE A 145 3.65 7.58 5.37
CA ILE A 145 2.95 8.87 5.57
C ILE A 145 2.83 9.14 7.06
N VAL A 146 2.43 8.13 7.85
CA VAL A 146 2.33 8.26 9.31
C VAL A 146 3.70 8.58 9.89
N SER A 147 4.78 7.87 9.48
CA SER A 147 6.14 8.14 9.95
C SER A 147 6.60 9.57 9.66
N ASN A 148 6.33 10.10 8.47
CA ASN A 148 6.66 11.50 8.13
C ASN A 148 5.85 12.50 9.00
N MET A 149 4.60 12.21 9.31
CA MET A 149 3.76 13.05 10.17
C MET A 149 4.21 12.99 11.63
N GLU A 150 4.57 11.80 12.12
CA GLU A 150 5.13 11.59 13.47
C GLU A 150 6.46 12.35 13.63
N GLU A 151 7.35 12.29 12.63
CA GLU A 151 8.60 13.07 12.62
C GLU A 151 8.34 14.58 12.60
N ALA A 152 7.28 15.03 11.93
CA ALA A 152 6.85 16.43 11.93
C ALA A 152 6.21 16.87 13.27
N GLY A 153 6.01 15.96 14.22
CA GLY A 153 5.44 16.23 15.54
C GLY A 153 3.91 16.21 15.59
N GLU A 154 3.25 15.64 14.59
CA GLU A 154 1.80 15.43 14.60
C GLU A 154 1.44 14.32 15.59
N PRO A 155 0.28 14.41 16.28
CA PRO A 155 -0.14 13.43 17.29
C PRO A 155 -0.71 12.16 16.64
N ILE A 156 0.07 11.49 15.82
CA ILE A 156 -0.26 10.25 15.12
C ILE A 156 0.90 9.27 15.24
N SER A 157 0.59 8.00 15.40
CA SER A 157 1.55 6.91 15.30
C SER A 157 0.86 5.68 14.70
N PHE A 158 1.57 4.58 14.52
CA PHE A 158 0.96 3.37 13.95
C PHE A 158 1.47 2.08 14.61
N ARG A 159 0.73 1.01 14.37
CA ARG A 159 1.17 -0.37 14.55
C ARG A 159 1.18 -1.09 13.21
N LEU A 160 2.24 -1.83 12.97
CA LEU A 160 2.17 -2.93 12.01
C LEU A 160 1.24 -3.99 12.60
N PRO A 161 0.29 -4.54 11.80
CA PRO A 161 -0.50 -5.67 12.26
C PRO A 161 0.41 -6.83 12.67
N GLU A 162 0.09 -7.50 13.77
CA GLU A 162 0.87 -8.64 14.30
C GLU A 162 0.86 -9.84 13.34
N ARG A 163 -0.13 -9.90 12.44
CA ARG A 163 -0.28 -10.88 11.36
C ARG A 163 -0.97 -10.26 10.17
N ASP A 164 -0.86 -10.93 9.05
CA ASP A 164 -1.57 -10.58 7.81
C ASP A 164 -1.25 -9.14 7.34
N THR A 165 0.03 -8.76 7.44
CA THR A 165 0.50 -7.50 6.89
C THR A 165 0.28 -7.47 5.37
N VAL A 166 0.08 -6.28 4.81
CA VAL A 166 -0.12 -6.09 3.37
C VAL A 166 0.98 -5.18 2.82
N PRO A 167 2.14 -5.76 2.45
CA PRO A 167 3.20 -5.02 1.78
C PRO A 167 2.82 -4.67 0.35
N ILE A 168 3.17 -3.47 -0.09
CA ILE A 168 2.83 -2.93 -1.40
C ILE A 168 4.10 -2.42 -2.07
N TYR A 169 4.57 -3.11 -3.10
CA TYR A 169 5.82 -2.78 -3.82
C TYR A 169 5.61 -1.82 -4.99
N SER A 170 4.74 -0.88 -4.88
CA SER A 170 4.48 0.22 -5.84
C SER A 170 5.25 0.10 -7.17
N PRO A 171 4.74 -0.62 -8.18
CA PRO A 171 5.51 -0.90 -9.39
C PRO A 171 5.68 0.32 -10.28
N MET A 172 6.70 0.26 -11.13
CA MET A 172 6.91 1.19 -12.24
C MET A 172 7.20 0.45 -13.54
N GLY A 173 6.83 1.05 -14.67
CA GLY A 173 7.03 0.49 -15.99
C GLY A 173 7.21 1.57 -17.05
N LEU A 174 7.93 1.26 -18.12
CA LEU A 174 8.03 2.14 -19.29
C LEU A 174 6.76 2.03 -20.14
N VAL A 175 6.25 3.19 -20.55
CA VAL A 175 5.07 3.26 -21.43
C VAL A 175 5.46 2.84 -22.84
N ALA A 176 4.68 1.94 -23.45
CA ALA A 176 4.92 1.49 -24.83
C ALA A 176 4.81 2.65 -25.82
N GLY A 177 5.80 2.80 -26.69
CA GLY A 177 5.82 3.86 -27.71
C GLY A 177 5.93 5.28 -27.14
N CYS A 178 6.45 5.43 -25.93
CA CYS A 178 6.66 6.74 -25.31
C CYS A 178 7.62 7.63 -26.13
N PRO A 179 7.36 8.96 -26.19
CA PRO A 179 8.14 9.86 -27.04
C PRO A 179 9.58 10.08 -26.58
N ASN A 180 9.87 9.94 -25.27
CA ASN A 180 11.18 10.20 -24.69
C ASN A 180 11.75 8.94 -24.01
N GLU A 181 11.72 7.81 -24.69
CA GLU A 181 12.13 6.50 -24.12
C GLU A 181 13.49 6.53 -23.44
N ARG A 182 14.48 7.24 -24.04
CA ARG A 182 15.81 7.39 -23.44
C ARG A 182 15.75 8.04 -22.05
N ASN A 183 14.98 9.11 -21.91
CA ASN A 183 14.85 9.81 -20.64
C ASN A 183 13.99 8.99 -19.64
N GLY A 184 12.98 8.27 -20.15
CA GLY A 184 12.22 7.32 -19.36
C GLY A 184 13.09 6.23 -18.73
N ARG A 185 14.01 5.64 -19.51
CA ARG A 185 14.99 4.66 -19.03
C ARG A 185 15.98 5.25 -18.00
N LEU A 186 16.48 6.46 -18.25
CA LEU A 186 17.37 7.15 -17.30
C LEU A 186 16.68 7.41 -15.95
N LEU A 187 15.43 7.83 -15.96
CA LEU A 187 14.66 8.04 -14.74
C LEU A 187 14.36 6.69 -14.05
N TYR A 188 14.01 5.67 -14.82
CA TYR A 188 13.79 4.31 -14.33
C TYR A 188 15.02 3.77 -13.60
N ASP A 189 16.21 3.88 -14.24
CA ASP A 189 17.48 3.45 -13.67
C ASP A 189 17.85 4.27 -12.43
N TYR A 190 17.59 5.57 -12.43
CA TYR A 190 17.86 6.44 -11.29
C TYR A 190 16.99 6.07 -10.08
N ILE A 191 15.69 5.85 -10.27
CA ILE A 191 14.79 5.44 -9.18
C ILE A 191 15.27 4.11 -8.55
N LEU A 192 15.74 3.18 -9.36
CA LEU A 192 16.25 1.88 -8.90
C LEU A 192 17.70 1.94 -8.39
N SER A 193 18.42 3.03 -8.63
CA SER A 193 19.80 3.18 -8.18
C SER A 193 19.91 3.23 -6.66
N LYS A 194 21.12 2.99 -6.14
CA LYS A 194 21.39 3.13 -4.71
C LYS A 194 21.05 4.53 -4.20
N GLU A 195 21.39 5.56 -4.97
CA GLU A 195 21.10 6.96 -4.65
C GLU A 195 19.57 7.21 -4.60
N GLY A 196 18.82 6.83 -5.64
CA GLY A 196 17.36 6.99 -5.68
C GLY A 196 16.66 6.26 -4.55
N GLN A 197 17.08 5.03 -4.25
CA GLN A 197 16.50 4.24 -3.15
C GLN A 197 16.90 4.80 -1.77
N THR A 198 18.08 5.39 -1.62
CA THR A 198 18.47 6.10 -0.38
C THR A 198 17.54 7.28 -0.11
N ILE A 199 17.26 8.10 -1.14
CA ILE A 199 16.30 9.22 -1.00
C ILE A 199 14.91 8.72 -0.55
N LEU A 200 14.44 7.60 -1.08
CA LEU A 200 13.16 7.03 -0.66
C LEU A 200 13.17 6.59 0.81
N THR A 201 14.28 6.02 1.28
CA THR A 201 14.40 5.61 2.68
C THR A 201 14.50 6.79 3.65
N GLU A 202 15.05 7.93 3.23
CA GLU A 202 15.04 9.19 3.99
C GLU A 202 13.61 9.74 4.20
N HIS A 203 12.65 9.28 3.42
CA HIS A 203 11.23 9.61 3.55
C HIS A 203 10.38 8.42 4.06
N HIS A 204 10.98 7.55 4.85
CA HIS A 204 10.34 6.40 5.51
C HIS A 204 9.75 5.34 4.57
N LEU A 205 10.04 5.42 3.27
CA LEU A 205 9.72 4.34 2.34
C LEU A 205 10.76 3.23 2.47
N HIS A 206 10.37 2.01 2.22
CA HIS A 206 11.32 0.92 2.27
C HIS A 206 11.96 0.68 0.90
N SER A 207 13.27 0.48 0.90
CA SER A 207 14.01 0.11 -0.31
C SER A 207 13.67 -1.31 -0.76
N ILE A 208 13.61 -1.49 -2.06
CA ILE A 208 13.51 -2.81 -2.71
C ILE A 208 14.87 -3.44 -3.00
N ARG A 209 15.98 -2.75 -2.68
CA ARG A 209 17.35 -3.21 -2.93
C ARG A 209 17.88 -4.04 -1.76
N ASP A 210 18.52 -5.16 -2.09
CA ASP A 210 19.14 -6.03 -1.09
C ASP A 210 20.48 -5.50 -0.55
N ASP A 211 21.13 -4.57 -1.29
CA ASP A 211 22.43 -3.99 -0.94
C ASP A 211 22.36 -2.63 -0.20
N LEU A 212 21.19 -2.10 0.00
CA LEU A 212 20.91 -1.04 0.96
C LEU A 212 20.54 -1.72 2.27
N GLY A 213 21.39 -1.59 3.28
CA GLY A 213 21.07 -2.07 4.62
C GLY A 213 19.78 -1.41 5.10
N ASN A 214 18.67 -2.03 4.76
CA ASN A 214 17.37 -1.66 5.30
C ASN A 214 17.47 -1.77 6.82
N THR A 215 16.82 -0.87 7.55
CA THR A 215 16.61 -1.08 8.98
C THR A 215 15.90 -2.42 9.12
N PRO A 216 16.61 -3.46 9.57
CA PRO A 216 16.23 -4.84 9.22
C PRO A 216 14.89 -5.24 9.80
N ASP A 217 14.56 -4.70 10.98
CA ASP A 217 13.48 -5.26 11.79
C ASP A 217 12.08 -4.98 11.25
N SER A 218 11.83 -3.83 10.60
CA SER A 218 10.47 -3.50 10.17
C SER A 218 10.07 -4.17 8.85
N ILE A 219 10.93 -4.16 7.83
CA ILE A 219 10.62 -4.80 6.53
C ILE A 219 10.53 -6.31 6.66
N GLN A 220 11.48 -6.94 7.36
CA GLN A 220 11.46 -8.37 7.53
C GLN A 220 10.20 -8.80 8.28
N THR A 221 9.81 -8.06 9.32
CA THR A 221 8.55 -8.30 10.05
C THR A 221 7.34 -8.21 9.13
N VAL A 222 7.28 -7.18 8.26
CA VAL A 222 6.19 -7.01 7.28
C VAL A 222 6.14 -8.19 6.30
N LEU A 223 7.29 -8.62 5.79
CA LEU A 223 7.36 -9.71 4.82
C LEU A 223 7.09 -11.08 5.45
N ASP A 224 7.56 -11.32 6.66
CA ASP A 224 7.39 -12.60 7.39
C ASP A 224 5.94 -12.80 7.86
N SER A 225 5.26 -11.69 8.18
CA SER A 225 3.86 -11.71 8.65
C SER A 225 2.84 -11.39 7.55
N ARG A 226 3.28 -11.39 6.29
CA ARG A 226 2.41 -11.00 5.17
C ARG A 226 1.23 -11.94 4.99
N LEU A 227 0.09 -11.35 4.67
CA LEU A 227 -1.08 -12.07 4.22
C LEU A 227 -0.73 -12.90 2.97
N PRO A 228 -0.98 -14.21 2.96
CA PRO A 228 -0.80 -15.02 1.77
C PRO A 228 -1.80 -14.58 0.69
N VAL A 229 -1.32 -13.96 -0.37
CA VAL A 229 -2.15 -13.49 -1.48
C VAL A 229 -1.65 -14.04 -2.81
N ASN A 230 -2.57 -14.25 -3.73
CA ASN A 230 -2.28 -14.54 -5.12
C ASN A 230 -2.48 -13.27 -5.95
N GLU A 231 -1.39 -12.67 -6.41
CA GLU A 231 -1.41 -11.43 -7.19
C GLU A 231 -2.21 -11.53 -8.49
N GLN A 232 -2.20 -12.70 -9.13
CA GLN A 232 -3.01 -12.96 -10.31
C GLN A 232 -4.50 -12.88 -9.94
N GLU A 233 -4.90 -13.55 -8.88
CA GLU A 233 -6.28 -13.56 -8.40
C GLU A 233 -6.76 -12.16 -8.03
N ILE A 234 -5.92 -11.38 -7.32
CA ILE A 234 -6.25 -9.98 -7.01
C ILE A 234 -6.47 -9.17 -8.29
N SER A 235 -5.61 -9.35 -9.31
CA SER A 235 -5.74 -8.64 -10.59
C SER A 235 -7.02 -9.04 -11.33
N ASP A 236 -7.31 -10.32 -11.40
CA ASP A 236 -8.43 -10.88 -12.16
C ASP A 236 -9.79 -10.52 -11.52
N THR A 237 -9.84 -10.45 -10.19
CA THR A 237 -11.06 -10.19 -9.41
C THR A 237 -11.27 -8.73 -9.03
N MET A 238 -10.32 -7.84 -9.30
CA MET A 238 -10.32 -6.47 -8.77
C MET A 238 -11.59 -5.68 -9.11
N GLU A 239 -12.15 -5.86 -10.30
CA GLU A 239 -13.39 -5.17 -10.70
C GLU A 239 -14.58 -5.64 -9.84
N ASP A 240 -14.73 -6.95 -9.66
CA ASP A 240 -15.76 -7.54 -8.79
C ASP A 240 -15.54 -7.19 -7.31
N VAL A 241 -14.29 -7.11 -6.87
CA VAL A 241 -13.92 -6.65 -5.52
C VAL A 241 -14.40 -5.22 -5.31
N MET A 242 -14.14 -4.31 -6.25
CA MET A 242 -14.56 -2.92 -6.15
C MET A 242 -16.09 -2.79 -6.18
N ASP A 243 -16.78 -3.53 -7.05
CA ASP A 243 -18.24 -3.56 -7.09
C ASP A 243 -18.87 -4.06 -5.78
N ARG A 244 -18.24 -5.04 -5.12
CA ARG A 244 -18.67 -5.52 -3.79
C ARG A 244 -18.40 -4.47 -2.71
N PHE A 245 -17.23 -3.84 -2.74
CA PHE A 245 -16.89 -2.78 -1.81
C PHE A 245 -17.87 -1.60 -1.90
N ASP A 246 -18.19 -1.16 -3.12
CA ASP A 246 -19.14 -0.05 -3.37
C ASP A 246 -20.54 -0.38 -2.87
N ARG A 247 -20.99 -1.63 -3.02
CA ARG A 247 -22.27 -2.06 -2.44
C ARG A 247 -22.30 -1.99 -0.93
N ILE A 248 -21.20 -2.29 -0.25
CA ILE A 248 -21.10 -2.25 1.21
C ILE A 248 -21.09 -0.81 1.72
N PHE A 249 -20.34 0.09 1.08
CA PHE A 249 -20.09 1.41 1.63
C PHE A 249 -20.99 2.51 1.09
N PHE A 250 -21.56 2.36 -0.12
CA PHE A 250 -22.31 3.43 -0.81
C PHE A 250 -23.75 3.07 -1.18
N GLN A 251 -24.16 1.82 -1.02
CA GLN A 251 -25.56 1.43 -1.24
C GLN A 251 -26.24 1.17 0.11
N ASP A 252 -27.35 1.90 0.36
CA ASP A 252 -28.23 1.73 1.54
C ASP A 252 -29.05 0.42 1.45
#